data_7ed30aea7a84a2d9759b8c46117a7e71
#
_entry.id   7ed30aea7a84a2d9759b8c46117a7e71
#
_cell.length_a   1.000
_cell.length_b   1.000
_cell.length_c   1.000
_cell.angle_alpha   90.00
_cell.angle_beta   90.00
_cell.angle_gamma   90.00
#
_symmetry.space_group_name_H-M   'P 1'
#
loop_
_entity.id
_entity.type
_entity.pdbx_description
1 polymer ?
#
loop_
_entity_poly.entity_id
_entity_poly.type
_entity_poly.pdbx_seq_one_letter_code
_entity_poly.pdbx_strand_id
1 'polypeptide(L)'
;MPPPPRRPFQPQKGRKPGPPSGNNPPSKDRGWDPVAAWYDKLVGEAGSDYHQHVILPAALHMLDPQPGESVIDVCCGQGVLVRPLLEAKIGKFTGVDASPRLIESAKSRHAGDPRVSLIVSDACKPGPWADGKNDAATCIMAVHDVPDITGLFSNVAKSLKPGGRAVMVFMHPCFRIPRKTHWGWDADQKIQYRRLDSYATPLEIPITTHPGKGTGEQTHFHHRPLADLLTAMGKGGLAVTACEELYSHRRSQASGPFSKAEHAAAGEFPMFIALKSVRI
;
A
#
# COMPACT_ATOMS: atom_id res chain seq x y z
N MET A 1 -14.45 37.48 -34.82
CA MET A 1 -15.70 37.07 -34.16
C MET A 1 -15.36 36.42 -32.84
N PRO A 2 -15.96 36.83 -31.73
CA PRO A 2 -15.74 36.11 -30.46
C PRO A 2 -16.37 34.72 -30.57
N PRO A 3 -15.78 33.68 -29.88
CA PRO A 3 -16.33 32.35 -29.92
C PRO A 3 -17.72 32.32 -29.25
N PRO A 4 -18.62 31.42 -29.69
CA PRO A 4 -19.97 31.34 -29.14
C PRO A 4 -19.93 30.93 -27.65
N PRO A 5 -20.89 31.40 -26.83
CA PRO A 5 -20.96 31.09 -25.43
C PRO A 5 -21.11 29.58 -25.22
N ARG A 6 -20.28 29.00 -24.34
CA ARG A 6 -20.36 27.60 -23.96
C ARG A 6 -21.72 27.30 -23.31
N ARG A 7 -22.43 26.29 -23.81
CA ARG A 7 -23.68 25.83 -23.19
C ARG A 7 -23.36 25.35 -21.76
N PRO A 8 -24.19 25.71 -20.76
CA PRO A 8 -24.03 25.20 -19.44
C PRO A 8 -24.16 23.67 -19.42
N PHE A 9 -23.29 23.04 -18.66
CA PHE A 9 -23.30 21.59 -18.46
C PHE A 9 -24.66 21.18 -17.86
N GLN A 10 -25.47 20.45 -18.61
CA GLN A 10 -26.67 19.80 -18.08
C GLN A 10 -26.26 18.42 -17.57
N PRO A 11 -26.41 18.12 -16.26
CA PRO A 11 -26.17 16.77 -15.75
C PRO A 11 -27.17 15.81 -16.41
N GLN A 12 -26.65 14.83 -17.12
CA GLN A 12 -27.48 13.72 -17.60
C GLN A 12 -28.14 13.07 -16.38
N LYS A 13 -29.48 12.96 -16.42
CA LYS A 13 -30.24 12.23 -15.39
C LYS A 13 -29.65 10.82 -15.26
N GLY A 14 -29.01 10.57 -14.13
CA GLY A 14 -28.34 9.32 -13.84
C GLY A 14 -29.30 8.13 -13.99
N ARG A 15 -28.92 7.16 -14.79
CA ARG A 15 -29.51 5.82 -14.72
C ARG A 15 -29.38 5.37 -13.26
N LYS A 16 -30.51 5.06 -12.62
CA LYS A 16 -30.50 4.41 -11.29
C LYS A 16 -29.60 3.18 -11.37
N PRO A 17 -28.70 2.98 -10.40
CA PRO A 17 -27.94 1.74 -10.33
C PRO A 17 -28.94 0.60 -10.25
N GLY A 18 -28.81 -0.40 -11.13
CA GLY A 18 -29.55 -1.65 -11.01
C GLY A 18 -29.18 -2.34 -9.68
N PRO A 19 -30.06 -3.17 -9.12
CA PRO A 19 -29.76 -3.92 -7.91
C PRO A 19 -28.48 -4.71 -8.10
N PRO A 20 -27.61 -4.84 -7.09
CA PRO A 20 -26.42 -5.66 -7.17
C PRO A 20 -26.82 -7.10 -7.52
N SER A 21 -26.44 -7.55 -8.68
CA SER A 21 -26.61 -8.95 -9.08
C SER A 21 -25.57 -9.79 -8.36
N GLY A 22 -26.02 -10.72 -7.56
CA GLY A 22 -25.22 -11.82 -7.04
C GLY A 22 -25.21 -11.90 -5.51
N ASN A 23 -26.21 -12.61 -4.96
CA ASN A 23 -26.13 -13.26 -3.66
C ASN A 23 -25.10 -14.42 -3.73
N ASN A 24 -23.82 -14.10 -3.78
CA ASN A 24 -22.80 -15.04 -3.34
C ASN A 24 -22.64 -14.86 -1.83
N PRO A 25 -22.77 -15.94 -1.04
CA PRO A 25 -22.48 -15.86 0.39
C PRO A 25 -21.04 -15.34 0.56
N PRO A 26 -20.76 -14.54 1.60
CA PRO A 26 -19.42 -14.07 1.84
C PRO A 26 -18.49 -15.28 1.98
N SER A 27 -17.54 -15.42 1.05
CA SER A 27 -16.50 -16.44 1.15
C SER A 27 -15.73 -16.21 2.45
N LYS A 28 -15.55 -17.27 3.25
CA LYS A 28 -14.82 -17.23 4.54
C LYS A 28 -13.35 -16.82 4.39
N ASP A 29 -12.82 -16.75 3.17
CA ASP A 29 -11.42 -16.46 2.84
C ASP A 29 -11.31 -15.15 2.04
N ARG A 30 -11.50 -14.01 2.72
CA ARG A 30 -11.30 -12.65 2.15
C ARG A 30 -9.90 -12.11 2.42
N GLY A 31 -8.87 -12.92 2.35
CA GLY A 31 -7.51 -12.51 2.66
C GLY A 31 -6.52 -12.74 1.53
N TRP A 32 -5.25 -12.52 1.81
CA TRP A 32 -4.14 -12.77 0.90
C TRP A 32 -3.74 -14.25 0.80
N ASP A 33 -4.21 -15.11 1.73
CA ASP A 33 -3.83 -16.53 1.77
C ASP A 33 -4.21 -17.32 0.51
N PRO A 34 -5.42 -17.16 -0.06
CA PRO A 34 -5.78 -17.85 -1.31
C PRO A 34 -4.87 -17.49 -2.50
N VAL A 35 -4.37 -16.26 -2.53
CA VAL A 35 -3.54 -15.71 -3.63
C VAL A 35 -2.04 -15.70 -3.32
N ALA A 36 -1.64 -16.24 -2.17
CA ALA A 36 -0.26 -16.17 -1.66
C ALA A 36 0.77 -16.70 -2.67
N ALA A 37 0.51 -17.83 -3.32
CA ALA A 37 1.45 -18.42 -4.29
C ALA A 37 1.65 -17.52 -5.52
N TRP A 38 0.60 -16.86 -5.98
CA TRP A 38 0.68 -15.91 -7.08
C TRP A 38 1.47 -14.66 -6.65
N TYR A 39 1.15 -14.11 -5.47
CA TYR A 39 1.81 -12.93 -4.93
C TYR A 39 3.30 -13.19 -4.69
N ASP A 40 3.62 -14.33 -4.12
CA ASP A 40 4.99 -14.76 -3.86
C ASP A 40 5.82 -14.86 -5.15
N LYS A 41 5.22 -15.38 -6.23
CA LYS A 41 5.85 -15.42 -7.55
C LYS A 41 6.01 -14.01 -8.17
N LEU A 42 5.04 -13.12 -7.95
CA LEU A 42 5.05 -11.75 -8.48
C LEU A 42 6.11 -10.89 -7.81
N VAL A 43 6.20 -10.98 -6.48
CA VAL A 43 7.10 -10.15 -5.67
C VAL A 43 8.49 -10.78 -5.58
N GLY A 44 8.57 -12.10 -5.49
CA GLY A 44 9.84 -12.80 -5.35
C GLY A 44 10.58 -12.50 -4.04
N GLU A 45 11.86 -12.86 -3.98
CA GLU A 45 12.69 -12.66 -2.78
C GLU A 45 13.09 -11.19 -2.59
N ALA A 46 13.43 -10.50 -3.67
CA ALA A 46 13.93 -9.13 -3.63
C ALA A 46 12.83 -8.05 -3.76
N GLY A 47 11.57 -8.46 -3.92
CA GLY A 47 10.48 -7.55 -4.23
C GLY A 47 10.27 -7.37 -5.74
N SER A 48 9.10 -6.90 -6.15
CA SER A 48 8.82 -6.52 -7.54
C SER A 48 9.72 -5.34 -7.96
N ASP A 49 9.73 -5.03 -9.25
CA ASP A 49 10.48 -3.90 -9.78
C ASP A 49 10.24 -2.57 -9.02
N TYR A 50 8.99 -2.25 -8.70
CA TYR A 50 8.69 -1.07 -7.87
C TYR A 50 9.14 -1.21 -6.42
N HIS A 51 9.12 -2.41 -5.85
CA HIS A 51 9.70 -2.62 -4.52
C HIS A 51 11.18 -2.28 -4.52
N GLN A 52 11.94 -2.79 -5.47
CA GLN A 52 13.39 -2.63 -5.52
C GLN A 52 13.83 -1.19 -5.79
N HIS A 53 13.14 -0.48 -6.69
CA HIS A 53 13.60 0.82 -7.17
C HIS A 53 12.94 2.03 -6.53
N VAL A 54 11.80 1.86 -5.84
CA VAL A 54 11.03 2.98 -5.31
C VAL A 54 10.65 2.75 -3.84
N ILE A 55 9.96 1.62 -3.55
CA ILE A 55 9.29 1.43 -2.27
C ILE A 55 10.30 1.13 -1.15
N LEU A 56 11.16 0.12 -1.33
CA LEU A 56 12.12 -0.30 -0.31
C LEU A 56 13.19 0.78 -0.06
N PRO A 57 13.78 1.43 -1.08
CA PRO A 57 14.70 2.53 -0.85
C PRO A 57 14.09 3.68 -0.03
N ALA A 58 12.86 4.10 -0.35
CA ALA A 58 12.15 5.14 0.39
C ALA A 58 11.82 4.68 1.82
N ALA A 59 11.33 3.46 1.99
CA ALA A 59 11.00 2.91 3.31
C ALA A 59 12.23 2.85 4.21
N LEU A 60 13.37 2.35 3.71
CA LEU A 60 14.62 2.26 4.47
C LEU A 60 15.20 3.64 4.79
N HIS A 61 15.17 4.57 3.82
CA HIS A 61 15.60 5.96 4.03
C HIS A 61 14.80 6.64 5.14
N MET A 62 13.46 6.57 5.08
CA MET A 62 12.60 7.18 6.09
C MET A 62 12.68 6.48 7.45
N LEU A 63 12.81 5.14 7.44
CA LEU A 63 12.95 4.36 8.68
C LEU A 63 14.27 4.66 9.38
N ASP A 64 15.35 4.82 8.61
CA ASP A 64 16.72 5.02 9.13
C ASP A 64 17.07 3.99 10.20
N PRO A 65 17.09 2.67 9.85
CA PRO A 65 17.30 1.61 10.83
C PRO A 65 18.71 1.67 11.41
N GLN A 66 18.81 1.63 12.75
CA GLN A 66 20.09 1.68 13.45
C GLN A 66 20.58 0.30 13.88
N PRO A 67 21.90 0.05 13.91
CA PRO A 67 22.44 -1.21 14.40
C PRO A 67 21.94 -1.55 15.80
N GLY A 68 21.56 -2.81 16.00
CA GLY A 68 21.06 -3.32 17.28
C GLY A 68 19.57 -3.08 17.56
N GLU A 69 18.86 -2.30 16.78
CA GLU A 69 17.43 -2.04 16.96
C GLU A 69 16.56 -3.29 16.78
N SER A 70 15.42 -3.30 17.47
CA SER A 70 14.31 -4.22 17.20
C SER A 70 13.33 -3.57 16.23
N VAL A 71 13.12 -4.19 15.07
CA VAL A 71 12.20 -3.72 14.03
C VAL A 71 11.08 -4.73 13.83
N ILE A 72 9.84 -4.23 13.76
CA ILE A 72 8.68 -5.05 13.39
C ILE A 72 8.14 -4.64 12.03
N ASP A 73 7.87 -5.62 11.16
CA ASP A 73 7.20 -5.43 9.88
C ASP A 73 5.78 -6.00 9.95
N VAL A 74 4.79 -5.13 9.91
CA VAL A 74 3.37 -5.47 10.06
C VAL A 74 2.74 -5.62 8.68
N CYS A 75 2.09 -6.75 8.43
CA CYS A 75 1.69 -7.23 7.11
C CYS A 75 2.92 -7.51 6.22
N CYS A 76 3.87 -8.26 6.76
CA CYS A 76 5.19 -8.46 6.16
C CYS A 76 5.20 -9.33 4.90
N GLY A 77 4.08 -9.99 4.57
CA GLY A 77 4.00 -10.93 3.46
C GLY A 77 5.07 -12.03 3.56
N GLN A 78 5.78 -12.27 2.46
CA GLN A 78 6.89 -13.24 2.37
C GLN A 78 8.24 -12.69 2.86
N GLY A 79 8.25 -11.52 3.55
CA GLY A 79 9.43 -11.02 4.25
C GLY A 79 10.43 -10.24 3.39
N VAL A 80 9.97 -9.47 2.43
CA VAL A 80 10.82 -8.70 1.50
C VAL A 80 11.75 -7.70 2.21
N LEU A 81 11.39 -7.21 3.40
CA LEU A 81 12.21 -6.30 4.20
C LEU A 81 13.24 -7.00 5.11
N VAL A 82 13.13 -8.32 5.30
CA VAL A 82 14.04 -9.03 6.22
C VAL A 82 15.48 -8.79 5.85
N ARG A 83 15.86 -9.11 4.61
CA ARG A 83 17.25 -9.02 4.16
C ARG A 83 17.82 -7.60 4.24
N PRO A 84 17.17 -6.56 3.68
CA PRO A 84 17.68 -5.19 3.80
C PRO A 84 17.84 -4.70 5.23
N LEU A 85 16.94 -5.08 6.14
CA LEU A 85 17.04 -4.69 7.55
C LEU A 85 18.17 -5.44 8.28
N LEU A 86 18.38 -6.72 7.96
CA LEU A 86 19.51 -7.47 8.51
C LEU A 86 20.87 -6.94 8.00
N GLU A 87 20.93 -6.48 6.75
CA GLU A 87 22.09 -5.80 6.17
C GLU A 87 22.37 -4.46 6.87
N ALA A 88 21.32 -3.75 7.32
CA ALA A 88 21.43 -2.57 8.18
C ALA A 88 21.85 -2.90 9.64
N LYS A 89 22.13 -4.18 9.94
CA LYS A 89 22.62 -4.68 11.24
C LYS A 89 21.65 -4.49 12.40
N ILE A 90 20.35 -4.52 12.15
CA ILE A 90 19.36 -4.53 13.23
C ILE A 90 19.58 -5.76 14.14
N GLY A 91 19.25 -5.62 15.43
CA GLY A 91 19.40 -6.69 16.41
C GLY A 91 18.30 -7.73 16.35
N LYS A 92 17.07 -7.33 16.00
CA LYS A 92 15.91 -8.22 15.92
C LYS A 92 14.93 -7.78 14.85
N PHE A 93 14.45 -8.74 14.07
CA PHE A 93 13.32 -8.57 13.12
C PHE A 93 12.12 -9.39 13.61
N THR A 94 10.94 -8.77 13.61
CA THR A 94 9.68 -9.47 13.82
C THR A 94 8.77 -9.20 12.64
N GLY A 95 8.37 -10.23 11.89
CA GLY A 95 7.39 -10.12 10.80
C GLY A 95 6.03 -10.66 11.23
N VAL A 96 4.98 -9.94 10.93
CA VAL A 96 3.60 -10.32 11.24
C VAL A 96 2.75 -10.27 9.98
N ASP A 97 2.06 -11.35 9.65
CA ASP A 97 1.11 -11.39 8.52
C ASP A 97 -0.06 -12.32 8.84
N ALA A 98 -1.23 -12.02 8.27
CA ALA A 98 -2.42 -12.83 8.46
C ALA A 98 -2.43 -14.11 7.62
N SER A 99 -1.63 -14.20 6.55
CA SER A 99 -1.53 -15.36 5.68
C SER A 99 -0.52 -16.38 6.19
N PRO A 100 -0.95 -17.58 6.63
CA PRO A 100 -0.05 -18.66 6.99
C PRO A 100 0.91 -19.03 5.85
N ARG A 101 0.43 -19.02 4.59
CA ARG A 101 1.24 -19.38 3.42
C ARG A 101 2.35 -18.36 3.14
N LEU A 102 2.06 -17.05 3.28
CA LEU A 102 3.10 -16.04 3.12
C LEU A 102 4.13 -16.12 4.25
N ILE A 103 3.72 -16.36 5.48
CA ILE A 103 4.62 -16.57 6.61
C ILE A 103 5.47 -17.84 6.41
N GLU A 104 4.93 -18.91 5.85
CA GLU A 104 5.71 -20.10 5.53
C GLU A 104 6.76 -19.82 4.46
N SER A 105 6.40 -19.09 3.39
CA SER A 105 7.36 -18.60 2.40
C SER A 105 8.45 -17.74 3.01
N ALA A 106 8.11 -16.83 3.92
CA ALA A 106 9.09 -16.03 4.65
C ALA A 106 10.02 -16.88 5.51
N LYS A 107 9.47 -17.85 6.25
CA LYS A 107 10.26 -18.80 7.07
C LYS A 107 11.22 -19.62 6.22
N SER A 108 10.79 -20.11 5.06
CA SER A 108 11.65 -20.91 4.19
C SER A 108 12.85 -20.11 3.64
N ARG A 109 12.70 -18.80 3.42
CA ARG A 109 13.76 -17.91 2.91
C ARG A 109 14.73 -17.45 3.98
N HIS A 110 14.25 -17.32 5.20
CA HIS A 110 15.01 -16.72 6.31
C HIS A 110 15.25 -17.72 7.45
N ALA A 111 15.13 -19.03 7.15
CA ALA A 111 15.36 -20.09 8.10
C ALA A 111 16.80 -20.03 8.63
N GLY A 112 16.94 -20.13 9.96
CA GLY A 112 18.24 -20.24 10.62
C GLY A 112 18.87 -18.91 11.08
N ASP A 113 18.34 -17.74 10.73
CA ASP A 113 18.80 -16.49 11.34
C ASP A 113 18.07 -16.27 12.69
N PRO A 114 18.79 -16.35 13.83
CA PRO A 114 18.18 -16.25 15.16
C PRO A 114 17.57 -14.87 15.46
N ARG A 115 17.89 -13.87 14.66
CA ARG A 115 17.33 -12.51 14.79
C ARG A 115 15.92 -12.42 14.22
N VAL A 116 15.47 -13.38 13.38
CA VAL A 116 14.21 -13.32 12.64
C VAL A 116 13.11 -14.11 13.35
N SER A 117 12.01 -13.45 13.67
CA SER A 117 10.78 -14.05 14.20
C SER A 117 9.61 -13.76 13.25
N LEU A 118 8.85 -14.79 12.85
CA LEU A 118 7.76 -14.68 11.89
C LEU A 118 6.48 -15.27 12.50
N ILE A 119 5.42 -14.46 12.56
CA ILE A 119 4.20 -14.72 13.32
C ILE A 119 2.98 -14.62 12.39
N VAL A 120 2.14 -15.64 12.41
CA VAL A 120 0.80 -15.56 11.77
C VAL A 120 -0.13 -14.84 12.73
N SER A 121 -0.58 -13.63 12.36
CA SER A 121 -1.52 -12.85 13.17
C SER A 121 -2.22 -11.79 12.31
N ASP A 122 -3.49 -11.53 12.61
CA ASP A 122 -4.26 -10.45 12.02
C ASP A 122 -3.82 -9.11 12.64
N ALA A 123 -3.24 -8.25 11.82
CA ALA A 123 -2.74 -6.94 12.27
C ALA A 123 -3.84 -5.99 12.77
N CYS A 124 -5.10 -6.23 12.41
CA CYS A 124 -6.24 -5.45 12.87
C CYS A 124 -6.67 -5.81 14.29
N LYS A 125 -6.23 -6.96 14.80
CA LYS A 125 -6.60 -7.46 16.12
C LYS A 125 -5.43 -7.37 17.10
N PRO A 126 -5.72 -7.15 18.39
CA PRO A 126 -4.67 -7.24 19.41
C PRO A 126 -3.94 -8.58 19.35
N GLY A 127 -2.62 -8.54 19.40
CA GLY A 127 -1.78 -9.72 19.36
C GLY A 127 -0.56 -9.60 20.28
N PRO A 128 0.09 -10.71 20.64
CA PRO A 128 1.24 -10.71 21.53
C PRO A 128 2.47 -9.96 20.99
N TRP A 129 2.49 -9.67 19.70
CA TRP A 129 3.52 -8.90 19.01
C TRP A 129 3.42 -7.39 19.26
N ALA A 130 2.23 -6.89 19.68
CA ALA A 130 2.00 -5.49 20.02
C ALA A 130 2.37 -5.24 21.51
N ASP A 131 3.63 -5.50 21.85
CA ASP A 131 4.14 -5.58 23.23
C ASP A 131 4.97 -4.37 23.68
N GLY A 132 5.11 -3.36 22.83
CA GLY A 132 5.81 -2.11 23.16
C GLY A 132 7.34 -2.22 23.19
N LYS A 133 7.93 -3.24 22.56
CA LYS A 133 9.38 -3.49 22.64
C LYS A 133 10.17 -3.13 21.40
N ASN A 134 9.51 -2.73 20.31
CA ASN A 134 10.20 -2.42 19.06
C ASN A 134 10.61 -0.94 19.00
N ASP A 135 11.80 -0.68 18.48
CA ASP A 135 12.32 0.67 18.24
C ASP A 135 11.67 1.29 16.98
N ALA A 136 11.41 0.46 15.98
CA ALA A 136 10.82 0.87 14.73
C ALA A 136 9.81 -0.16 14.20
N ALA A 137 8.85 0.34 13.38
CA ALA A 137 7.87 -0.48 12.69
C ALA A 137 7.77 -0.11 11.21
N THR A 138 7.41 -1.08 10.38
CA THR A 138 7.06 -0.89 8.98
C THR A 138 5.70 -1.48 8.67
N CYS A 139 5.01 -0.93 7.66
CA CYS A 139 3.84 -1.52 7.02
C CYS A 139 3.87 -1.13 5.54
N ILE A 140 4.32 -2.07 4.70
CA ILE A 140 4.64 -1.77 3.30
C ILE A 140 3.62 -2.41 2.37
N MET A 141 2.99 -1.56 1.53
CA MET A 141 2.02 -1.95 0.51
C MET A 141 0.79 -2.72 1.03
N ALA A 142 0.41 -2.53 2.30
CA ALA A 142 -0.68 -3.26 2.93
C ALA A 142 -1.82 -2.39 3.48
N VAL A 143 -1.60 -1.09 3.79
CA VAL A 143 -2.62 -0.21 4.39
C VAL A 143 -3.92 -0.17 3.58
N HIS A 144 -3.84 -0.25 2.27
CA HIS A 144 -5.01 -0.27 1.37
C HIS A 144 -5.67 -1.65 1.23
N ASP A 145 -5.07 -2.71 1.76
CA ASP A 145 -5.63 -4.06 1.74
C ASP A 145 -6.34 -4.42 3.05
N VAL A 146 -6.16 -3.57 4.08
CA VAL A 146 -6.65 -3.82 5.44
C VAL A 146 -8.04 -3.21 5.64
N PRO A 147 -9.05 -3.98 6.07
CA PRO A 147 -10.40 -3.47 6.29
C PRO A 147 -10.51 -2.54 7.50
N ASP A 148 -9.78 -2.78 8.58
CA ASP A 148 -9.78 -1.98 9.81
C ASP A 148 -8.45 -1.26 10.02
N ILE A 149 -8.33 -0.04 9.48
CA ILE A 149 -7.13 0.80 9.65
C ILE A 149 -6.96 1.32 11.08
N THR A 150 -8.05 1.45 11.84
CA THR A 150 -7.98 1.92 13.23
C THR A 150 -7.32 0.84 14.10
N GLY A 151 -7.74 -0.40 13.93
CA GLY A 151 -7.10 -1.54 14.59
C GLY A 151 -5.65 -1.68 14.18
N LEU A 152 -5.34 -1.61 12.88
CA LEU A 152 -3.97 -1.66 12.37
C LEU A 152 -3.08 -0.60 13.03
N PHE A 153 -3.43 0.68 12.93
CA PHE A 153 -2.58 1.76 13.44
C PHE A 153 -2.43 1.74 14.96
N SER A 154 -3.51 1.38 15.68
CA SER A 154 -3.44 1.20 17.14
C SER A 154 -2.48 0.07 17.54
N ASN A 155 -2.50 -1.05 16.82
CA ASN A 155 -1.62 -2.18 17.13
C ASN A 155 -0.16 -1.90 16.70
N VAL A 156 0.06 -1.19 15.58
CA VAL A 156 1.39 -0.69 15.21
C VAL A 156 1.94 0.24 16.31
N ALA A 157 1.15 1.21 16.77
CA ALA A 157 1.57 2.09 17.87
C ALA A 157 1.92 1.30 19.14
N LYS A 158 1.06 0.35 19.54
CA LYS A 158 1.29 -0.51 20.71
C LYS A 158 2.52 -1.40 20.60
N SER A 159 2.93 -1.78 19.39
CA SER A 159 4.13 -2.59 19.17
C SER A 159 5.42 -1.83 19.43
N LEU A 160 5.39 -0.51 19.33
CA LEU A 160 6.54 0.37 19.47
C LEU A 160 6.80 0.76 20.94
N LYS A 161 8.03 1.02 21.28
CA LYS A 161 8.41 1.75 22.49
C LYS A 161 7.83 3.18 22.47
N PRO A 162 7.61 3.85 23.60
CA PRO A 162 7.32 5.29 23.60
C PRO A 162 8.36 6.06 22.77
N GLY A 163 7.90 6.92 21.85
CA GLY A 163 8.80 7.63 20.93
C GLY A 163 9.37 6.76 19.79
N GLY A 164 9.06 5.48 19.74
CA GLY A 164 9.41 4.61 18.61
C GLY A 164 8.75 5.08 17.30
N ARG A 165 9.40 4.82 16.17
CA ARG A 165 8.97 5.32 14.86
C ARG A 165 8.32 4.25 14.00
N ALA A 166 7.41 4.66 13.12
CA ALA A 166 6.82 3.78 12.10
C ALA A 166 6.91 4.42 10.72
N VAL A 167 7.15 3.60 9.70
CA VAL A 167 7.10 3.99 8.29
C VAL A 167 6.07 3.13 7.56
N MET A 168 5.16 3.78 6.85
CA MET A 168 4.13 3.14 6.05
C MET A 168 4.26 3.60 4.61
N VAL A 169 4.34 2.66 3.67
CA VAL A 169 4.34 2.97 2.23
C VAL A 169 3.15 2.26 1.59
N PHE A 170 2.32 3.00 0.87
CA PHE A 170 1.14 2.43 0.22
C PHE A 170 0.74 3.19 -1.03
N MET A 171 -0.21 2.65 -1.80
CA MET A 171 -0.74 3.28 -3.01
C MET A 171 -1.27 4.68 -2.69
N HIS A 172 -0.91 5.67 -3.51
CA HIS A 172 -1.30 7.06 -3.25
C HIS A 172 -2.83 7.23 -3.28
N PRO A 173 -3.47 7.62 -2.15
CA PRO A 173 -4.93 7.61 -2.03
C PRO A 173 -5.62 8.63 -2.96
N CYS A 174 -4.92 9.71 -3.36
CA CYS A 174 -5.50 10.70 -4.26
C CYS A 174 -5.37 10.29 -5.74
N PHE A 175 -4.30 9.59 -6.14
CA PHE A 175 -4.01 9.39 -7.56
C PHE A 175 -4.08 7.93 -8.01
N ARG A 176 -4.19 6.97 -7.09
CA ARG A 176 -4.12 5.53 -7.40
C ARG A 176 -5.30 4.75 -6.84
N ILE A 177 -6.52 5.22 -7.13
CA ILE A 177 -7.76 4.54 -6.77
C ILE A 177 -8.13 3.59 -7.90
N PRO A 178 -8.12 2.26 -7.72
CA PRO A 178 -8.46 1.31 -8.77
C PRO A 178 -9.85 1.61 -9.36
N ARG A 179 -9.97 1.56 -10.69
CA ARG A 179 -11.21 1.82 -11.45
C ARG A 179 -11.81 3.24 -11.27
N LYS A 180 -11.17 4.11 -10.49
CA LYS A 180 -11.64 5.49 -10.23
C LYS A 180 -10.63 6.55 -10.63
N THR A 181 -9.44 6.12 -11.04
CA THR A 181 -8.42 7.02 -11.59
C THR A 181 -7.95 6.50 -12.96
N HIS A 182 -7.90 7.40 -13.92
CA HIS A 182 -7.58 7.07 -15.30
C HIS A 182 -6.60 8.08 -15.87
N TRP A 183 -5.74 7.65 -16.79
CA TRP A 183 -5.00 8.55 -17.63
C TRP A 183 -5.91 9.07 -18.76
N GLY A 184 -5.81 10.36 -19.05
CA GLY A 184 -6.46 11.01 -20.17
C GLY A 184 -5.44 11.80 -21.00
N TRP A 185 -5.84 12.17 -22.21
CA TRP A 185 -5.05 12.94 -23.15
C TRP A 185 -5.84 14.16 -23.62
N ASP A 186 -5.24 15.35 -23.52
CA ASP A 186 -5.74 16.58 -24.13
C ASP A 186 -4.93 16.84 -25.40
N ALA A 187 -5.57 16.67 -26.55
CA ALA A 187 -4.92 16.81 -27.86
C ALA A 187 -4.57 18.26 -28.18
N ASP A 188 -5.36 19.23 -27.73
CA ASP A 188 -5.17 20.65 -28.02
C ASP A 188 -4.00 21.21 -27.23
N GLN A 189 -3.88 20.83 -25.96
CA GLN A 189 -2.80 21.24 -25.06
C GLN A 189 -1.57 20.33 -25.13
N LYS A 190 -1.70 19.16 -25.76
CA LYS A 190 -0.65 18.12 -25.84
C LYS A 190 -0.15 17.70 -24.46
N ILE A 191 -1.05 17.54 -23.50
CA ILE A 191 -0.75 17.10 -22.14
C ILE A 191 -1.46 15.79 -21.83
N GLN A 192 -0.80 14.96 -21.01
CA GLN A 192 -1.42 13.83 -20.35
C GLN A 192 -1.86 14.27 -18.95
N TYR A 193 -3.08 13.93 -18.57
CA TYR A 193 -3.65 14.30 -17.28
C TYR A 193 -4.15 13.08 -16.50
N ARG A 194 -4.32 13.24 -15.20
CA ARG A 194 -4.91 12.22 -14.33
C ARG A 194 -6.35 12.62 -13.98
N ARG A 195 -7.32 11.80 -14.40
CA ARG A 195 -8.72 11.97 -14.06
C ARG A 195 -9.06 11.17 -12.80
N LEU A 196 -9.76 11.81 -11.88
CA LEU A 196 -10.35 11.20 -10.68
C LEU A 196 -11.87 11.22 -10.81
N ASP A 197 -12.51 10.05 -10.68
CA ASP A 197 -13.97 9.93 -10.75
C ASP A 197 -14.61 9.93 -9.35
N SER A 198 -13.86 9.53 -8.32
CA SER A 198 -14.33 9.47 -6.93
C SER A 198 -13.14 9.47 -5.98
N TYR A 199 -13.18 10.33 -4.96
CA TYR A 199 -12.12 10.43 -3.93
C TYR A 199 -12.66 10.44 -2.50
N ALA A 200 -13.68 11.26 -2.22
CA ALA A 200 -14.16 11.46 -0.85
C ALA A 200 -14.91 10.25 -0.27
N THR A 201 -15.43 9.38 -1.13
CA THR A 201 -16.21 8.21 -0.72
C THR A 201 -15.27 7.03 -0.45
N PRO A 202 -15.24 6.47 0.76
CA PRO A 202 -14.56 5.19 1.02
C PRO A 202 -15.16 4.08 0.16
N LEU A 203 -14.30 3.25 -0.43
CA LEU A 203 -14.70 2.18 -1.35
C LEU A 203 -13.97 0.88 -1.01
N GLU A 204 -14.71 -0.22 -1.06
CA GLU A 204 -14.14 -1.56 -1.10
C GLU A 204 -14.19 -2.06 -2.55
N ILE A 205 -13.03 -2.28 -3.15
CA ILE A 205 -12.89 -2.59 -4.57
C ILE A 205 -12.27 -3.97 -4.73
N PRO A 206 -13.00 -4.97 -5.28
CA PRO A 206 -12.42 -6.29 -5.52
C PRO A 206 -11.36 -6.22 -6.61
N ILE A 207 -10.20 -6.80 -6.33
CA ILE A 207 -9.06 -6.90 -7.25
C ILE A 207 -8.91 -8.35 -7.69
N THR A 208 -9.04 -8.60 -8.98
CA THR A 208 -8.82 -9.93 -9.57
C THR A 208 -7.32 -10.12 -9.80
N THR A 209 -6.75 -11.16 -9.22
CA THR A 209 -5.31 -11.44 -9.26
C THR A 209 -4.80 -11.90 -10.62
N HIS A 210 -5.67 -12.53 -11.43
CA HIS A 210 -5.36 -13.01 -12.78
C HIS A 210 -6.40 -12.51 -13.78
N PRO A 211 -6.33 -11.26 -14.27
CA PRO A 211 -7.24 -10.83 -15.34
C PRO A 211 -7.14 -11.77 -16.56
N GLY A 212 -8.24 -12.43 -16.89
CA GLY A 212 -8.32 -13.34 -18.04
C GLY A 212 -8.08 -14.83 -17.77
N LYS A 213 -7.72 -15.27 -16.54
CA LYS A 213 -7.54 -16.69 -16.21
C LYS A 213 -8.64 -17.30 -15.32
N GLY A 214 -9.67 -16.55 -14.96
CA GLY A 214 -10.89 -17.07 -14.33
C GLY A 214 -10.71 -17.88 -13.03
N THR A 215 -9.64 -17.68 -12.26
CA THR A 215 -9.39 -18.41 -11.01
C THR A 215 -10.40 -18.06 -9.91
N GLY A 216 -11.17 -16.99 -10.07
CA GLY A 216 -12.16 -16.56 -9.10
C GLY A 216 -11.57 -15.96 -7.80
N GLU A 217 -10.27 -16.03 -7.61
CA GLU A 217 -9.60 -15.52 -6.43
C GLU A 217 -9.50 -13.99 -6.49
N GLN A 218 -9.90 -13.34 -5.41
CA GLN A 218 -9.94 -11.88 -5.30
C GLN A 218 -9.35 -11.43 -3.98
N THR A 219 -8.61 -10.32 -4.04
CA THR A 219 -8.28 -9.49 -2.88
C THR A 219 -9.16 -8.24 -2.87
N HIS A 220 -9.10 -7.45 -1.83
CA HIS A 220 -9.88 -6.22 -1.73
C HIS A 220 -8.97 -5.03 -1.49
N PHE A 221 -9.18 -3.99 -2.30
CA PHE A 221 -8.56 -2.70 -2.10
C PHE A 221 -9.55 -1.78 -1.37
N HIS A 222 -9.16 -1.30 -0.22
CA HIS A 222 -9.97 -0.36 0.57
C HIS A 222 -9.48 1.06 0.33
N HIS A 223 -10.17 1.79 -0.56
CA HIS A 223 -9.91 3.22 -0.73
C HIS A 223 -10.44 4.00 0.45
N ARG A 224 -9.61 4.92 0.96
CA ARG A 224 -9.95 5.91 1.96
C ARG A 224 -9.29 7.23 1.60
N PRO A 225 -9.98 8.38 1.81
CA PRO A 225 -9.35 9.71 1.66
C PRO A 225 -8.11 9.83 2.55
N LEU A 226 -7.12 10.61 2.11
CA LEU A 226 -5.90 10.85 2.89
C LEU A 226 -6.21 11.42 4.28
N ALA A 227 -7.23 12.30 4.39
CA ALA A 227 -7.66 12.86 5.66
C ALA A 227 -8.11 11.79 6.66
N ASP A 228 -8.82 10.75 6.20
CA ASP A 228 -9.28 9.65 7.04
C ASP A 228 -8.11 8.79 7.52
N LEU A 229 -7.12 8.53 6.64
CA LEU A 229 -5.91 7.79 6.98
C LEU A 229 -5.09 8.52 8.04
N LEU A 230 -4.81 9.82 7.85
CA LEU A 230 -4.05 10.62 8.81
C LEU A 230 -4.78 10.75 10.15
N THR A 231 -6.10 10.93 10.13
CA THR A 231 -6.93 10.98 11.32
C THR A 231 -6.93 9.65 12.09
N ALA A 232 -7.00 8.52 11.36
CA ALA A 232 -6.92 7.20 11.98
C ALA A 232 -5.55 6.92 12.59
N MET A 233 -4.44 7.36 11.95
CA MET A 233 -3.09 7.28 12.52
C MET A 233 -3.00 8.04 13.85
N GLY A 234 -3.44 9.30 13.89
CA GLY A 234 -3.45 10.11 15.12
C GLY A 234 -4.30 9.48 16.23
N LYS A 235 -5.51 9.01 15.92
CA LYS A 235 -6.36 8.28 16.87
C LYS A 235 -5.74 6.96 17.35
N GLY A 236 -4.95 6.32 16.50
CA GLY A 236 -4.23 5.09 16.82
C GLY A 236 -2.97 5.30 17.68
N GLY A 237 -2.57 6.56 17.97
CA GLY A 237 -1.37 6.87 18.75
C GLY A 237 -0.10 7.06 17.91
N LEU A 238 -0.26 7.41 16.63
CA LEU A 238 0.84 7.68 15.69
C LEU A 238 0.76 9.14 15.19
N ALA A 239 1.72 9.97 15.56
CA ALA A 239 1.85 11.33 15.04
C ALA A 239 2.73 11.31 13.78
N VAL A 240 2.18 11.74 12.64
CA VAL A 240 2.94 11.84 11.38
C VAL A 240 3.98 12.97 11.49
N THR A 241 5.23 12.66 11.19
CA THR A 241 6.37 13.60 11.29
C THR A 241 7.01 13.90 9.93
N ALA A 242 6.82 13.04 8.94
CA ALA A 242 7.26 13.27 7.56
C ALA A 242 6.34 12.57 6.58
N CYS A 243 6.25 13.12 5.37
CA CYS A 243 5.50 12.58 4.25
C CYS A 243 6.33 12.74 2.98
N GLU A 244 6.46 11.67 2.20
CA GLU A 244 7.09 11.69 0.88
C GLU A 244 6.13 11.11 -0.16
N GLU A 245 6.04 11.79 -1.30
CA GLU A 245 5.31 11.29 -2.46
C GLU A 245 6.28 10.61 -3.42
N LEU A 246 5.99 9.36 -3.78
CA LEU A 246 6.91 8.51 -4.53
C LEU A 246 6.43 8.34 -5.97
N TYR A 247 7.30 8.66 -6.90
CA TYR A 247 7.03 8.67 -8.34
C TYR A 247 7.55 7.41 -9.04
N SER A 248 7.11 7.20 -10.28
CA SER A 248 7.58 6.09 -11.09
C SER A 248 9.04 6.29 -11.50
N HIS A 249 9.89 5.31 -11.22
CA HIS A 249 11.25 5.26 -11.77
C HIS A 249 11.26 5.00 -13.29
N ARG A 250 10.16 4.49 -13.84
CA ARG A 250 10.00 4.15 -15.28
C ARG A 250 9.59 5.33 -16.15
N ARG A 251 9.46 6.54 -15.59
CA ARG A 251 9.04 7.73 -16.34
C ARG A 251 9.90 8.02 -17.58
N SER A 252 11.16 7.58 -17.59
CA SER A 252 12.08 7.76 -18.70
C SER A 252 11.99 6.69 -19.80
N GLN A 253 11.14 5.68 -19.63
CA GLN A 253 10.99 4.56 -20.57
C GLN A 253 9.93 4.81 -21.66
N ALA A 254 9.14 5.86 -21.55
CA ALA A 254 8.16 6.21 -22.57
C ALA A 254 8.86 6.60 -23.88
N SER A 255 8.33 6.15 -25.02
CA SER A 255 8.82 6.43 -26.36
C SER A 255 7.65 6.77 -27.30
N GLY A 256 7.95 7.40 -28.43
CA GLY A 256 6.95 7.79 -29.42
C GLY A 256 6.51 9.26 -29.31
N PRO A 257 5.49 9.67 -30.09
CA PRO A 257 5.09 11.09 -30.27
C PRO A 257 4.59 11.74 -28.99
N PHE A 258 4.11 10.97 -28.02
CA PHE A 258 3.56 11.46 -26.76
C PHE A 258 4.53 11.36 -25.57
N SER A 259 5.72 10.82 -25.80
CA SER A 259 6.71 10.51 -24.74
C SER A 259 7.01 11.71 -23.83
N LYS A 260 7.12 12.93 -24.40
CA LYS A 260 7.37 14.15 -23.63
C LYS A 260 6.27 14.43 -22.61
N ALA A 261 5.01 14.30 -23.01
CA ALA A 261 3.86 14.52 -22.13
C ALA A 261 3.70 13.39 -21.11
N GLU A 262 3.97 12.15 -21.50
CA GLU A 262 3.96 11.00 -20.58
C GLU A 262 5.05 11.10 -19.52
N HIS A 263 6.26 11.55 -19.89
CA HIS A 263 7.34 11.81 -18.94
C HIS A 263 6.98 12.92 -17.96
N ALA A 264 6.43 14.04 -18.47
CA ALA A 264 5.97 15.13 -17.62
C ALA A 264 4.90 14.65 -16.63
N ALA A 265 3.86 13.98 -17.11
CA ALA A 265 2.78 13.47 -16.28
C ALA A 265 3.27 12.42 -15.24
N ALA A 266 4.21 11.56 -15.61
CA ALA A 266 4.79 10.60 -14.67
C ALA A 266 5.64 11.26 -13.57
N GLY A 267 6.14 12.47 -13.82
CA GLY A 267 6.84 13.28 -12.82
C GLY A 267 5.92 14.09 -11.90
N GLU A 268 4.67 14.34 -12.32
CA GLU A 268 3.72 15.17 -11.58
C GLU A 268 2.73 14.35 -10.73
N PHE A 269 2.48 13.08 -11.10
CA PHE A 269 1.49 12.25 -10.41
C PHE A 269 2.15 11.10 -9.66
N PRO A 270 2.24 11.18 -8.32
CA PRO A 270 2.86 10.14 -7.52
C PRO A 270 2.07 8.83 -7.57
N MET A 271 2.79 7.72 -7.46
CA MET A 271 2.22 6.38 -7.42
C MET A 271 1.96 5.90 -5.99
N PHE A 272 2.87 6.24 -5.08
CA PHE A 272 2.81 5.82 -3.69
C PHE A 272 3.01 7.03 -2.79
N ILE A 273 2.64 6.85 -1.54
CA ILE A 273 2.91 7.78 -0.45
C ILE A 273 3.64 7.03 0.66
N ALA A 274 4.66 7.64 1.21
CA ALA A 274 5.40 7.17 2.37
C ALA A 274 5.16 8.12 3.54
N LEU A 275 4.73 7.59 4.67
CA LEU A 275 4.46 8.35 5.89
C LEU A 275 5.38 7.85 7.01
N LYS A 276 6.17 8.76 7.60
CA LYS A 276 6.89 8.51 8.85
C LYS A 276 6.08 9.06 10.01
N SER A 277 5.97 8.30 11.08
CA SER A 277 5.26 8.69 12.29
C SER A 277 6.04 8.28 13.53
N VAL A 278 5.71 8.86 14.67
CA VAL A 278 6.22 8.49 15.98
C VAL A 278 5.07 8.08 16.89
N ARG A 279 5.30 7.12 17.78
CA ARG A 279 4.37 6.77 18.84
C ARG A 279 4.27 7.89 19.87
N ILE A 280 3.06 8.38 20.13
CA ILE A 280 2.70 9.40 21.12
C ILE A 280 1.95 8.78 22.30
#